data_0fe96d36f8c7d55d08ed1b195fe3c8cc
#
_entry.id   0fe96d36f8c7d55d08ed1b195fe3c8cc
#
_cell.length_a   1.000
_cell.length_b   1.000
_cell.length_c   1.000
_cell.angle_alpha   90.00
_cell.angle_beta   90.00
_cell.angle_gamma   90.00
#
_symmetry.space_group_name_H-M   'P 1'
#
loop_
_entity.id
_entity.type
_entity.pdbx_description
1 polymer ?
#
loop_
_entity_poly.entity_id
_entity_poly.type
_entity_poly.pdbx_seq_one_letter_code
_entity_poly.pdbx_strand_id
1 'polypeptide(L)'
;WIAIHWMGDARCADLLLLVTYALPAAAIHTCISGYSYGLQKTSVPALSQLLEQLVRISFVVVLHLLFQKNGQTPGILLAVLGIVVGEYCSALYSLACLHQLPPAQLPSLRKFSHFFRSLPQNTLELMPTAFPLTMNRTAIALLQGIEATSIPVCLKLSGCTSSESLRIYGVLTGMALPCILFPSDLLLMHLFYYNNYHLFLL
;
A
#
# COMPACT_ATOMS: atom_id res chain seq x y z
N TRP A 1 17.41 -7.87 -11.65
CA TRP A 1 18.48 -8.06 -10.68
C TRP A 1 17.90 -8.46 -9.31
N ILE A 2 16.95 -7.72 -8.73
CA ILE A 2 16.31 -8.00 -7.43
C ILE A 2 15.66 -9.39 -7.41
N ALA A 3 14.88 -9.75 -8.45
CA ALA A 3 14.22 -11.04 -8.55
C ALA A 3 15.18 -12.22 -8.52
N ILE A 4 16.33 -12.09 -9.18
CA ILE A 4 17.30 -13.18 -9.31
C ILE A 4 18.21 -13.27 -8.07
N HIS A 5 18.68 -12.13 -7.53
CA HIS A 5 19.67 -12.12 -6.44
C HIS A 5 19.04 -12.15 -5.05
N TRP A 6 17.84 -11.59 -4.88
CA TRP A 6 17.18 -11.54 -3.57
C TRP A 6 16.07 -12.57 -3.41
N MET A 7 15.28 -12.78 -4.47
CA MET A 7 14.16 -13.72 -4.42
C MET A 7 14.51 -15.11 -4.93
N GLY A 8 15.63 -15.26 -5.67
CA GLY A 8 16.12 -16.53 -6.17
C GLY A 8 15.25 -17.19 -7.24
N ASP A 9 14.26 -16.47 -7.80
CA ASP A 9 13.36 -16.99 -8.82
C ASP A 9 13.16 -15.98 -9.96
N ALA A 10 13.55 -16.38 -11.16
CA ALA A 10 13.41 -15.57 -12.37
C ALA A 10 11.95 -15.27 -12.74
N ARG A 11 11.00 -16.12 -12.32
CA ARG A 11 9.56 -15.93 -12.56
C ARG A 11 9.00 -14.70 -11.84
N CYS A 12 9.64 -14.28 -10.75
CA CYS A 12 9.26 -13.07 -10.03
C CYS A 12 9.60 -11.79 -10.81
N ALA A 13 10.48 -11.85 -11.82
CA ALA A 13 10.88 -10.65 -12.58
C ALA A 13 9.71 -10.03 -13.35
N ASP A 14 8.92 -10.84 -14.02
CA ASP A 14 7.77 -10.39 -14.80
C ASP A 14 6.67 -9.82 -13.88
N LEU A 15 6.47 -10.44 -12.72
CA LEU A 15 5.51 -9.97 -11.70
C LEU A 15 5.94 -8.62 -11.10
N LEU A 16 7.23 -8.45 -10.80
CA LEU A 16 7.79 -7.18 -10.32
C LEU A 16 7.67 -6.08 -11.36
N LEU A 17 7.90 -6.40 -12.63
CA LEU A 17 7.74 -5.46 -13.74
C LEU A 17 6.29 -4.99 -13.84
N LEU A 18 5.33 -5.90 -13.67
CA LEU A 18 3.91 -5.58 -13.67
C LEU A 18 3.54 -4.64 -12.52
N VAL A 19 4.05 -4.89 -11.30
CA VAL A 19 3.83 -4.02 -10.13
C VAL A 19 4.42 -2.63 -10.35
N THR A 20 5.51 -2.51 -11.12
CA THR A 20 6.11 -1.20 -11.44
C THR A 20 5.12 -0.27 -12.15
N TYR A 21 4.20 -0.80 -12.94
CA TYR A 21 3.14 0.00 -13.58
C TYR A 21 2.14 0.60 -12.58
N ALA A 22 2.02 0.04 -11.37
CA ALA A 22 1.17 0.62 -10.33
C ALA A 22 1.80 1.85 -9.66
N LEU A 23 3.15 2.01 -9.72
CA LEU A 23 3.86 3.09 -9.02
C LEU A 23 3.38 4.50 -9.37
N PRO A 24 3.16 4.89 -10.65
CA PRO A 24 2.67 6.23 -10.96
C PRO A 24 1.27 6.48 -10.38
N ALA A 25 0.38 5.49 -10.42
CA ALA A 25 -0.95 5.60 -9.84
C ALA A 25 -0.88 5.75 -8.30
N ALA A 26 -0.07 4.91 -7.65
CA ALA A 26 0.18 4.97 -6.20
C ALA A 26 0.77 6.33 -5.78
N ALA A 27 1.70 6.89 -6.57
CA ALA A 27 2.27 8.20 -6.30
C ALA A 27 1.22 9.31 -6.33
N ILE A 28 0.35 9.33 -7.35
CA ILE A 28 -0.75 10.29 -7.47
C ILE A 28 -1.71 10.14 -6.29
N HIS A 29 -2.14 8.92 -6.00
CA HIS A 29 -3.03 8.62 -4.88
C HIS A 29 -2.44 9.08 -3.54
N THR A 30 -1.17 8.79 -3.28
CA THR A 30 -0.47 9.19 -2.04
C THR A 30 -0.35 10.70 -1.91
N CYS A 31 -0.06 11.42 -2.99
CA CYS A 31 -0.01 12.90 -2.98
C CYS A 31 -1.36 13.51 -2.61
N ILE A 32 -2.46 13.04 -3.22
CA ILE A 32 -3.81 13.55 -2.95
C ILE A 32 -4.25 13.19 -1.53
N SER A 33 -3.92 11.99 -1.06
CA SER A 33 -4.18 11.56 0.32
C SER A 33 -3.43 12.43 1.32
N GLY A 34 -2.15 12.73 1.08
CA GLY A 34 -1.36 13.64 1.90
C GLY A 34 -1.96 15.05 1.97
N TYR A 35 -2.41 15.57 0.83
CA TYR A 35 -3.12 16.85 0.77
C TYR A 35 -4.43 16.84 1.58
N SER A 36 -5.21 15.77 1.46
CA SER A 36 -6.47 15.58 2.20
C SER A 36 -6.24 15.49 3.71
N TYR A 37 -5.19 14.80 4.15
CA TYR A 37 -4.79 14.76 5.57
C TYR A 37 -4.38 16.15 6.08
N GLY A 38 -3.65 16.94 5.31
CA GLY A 38 -3.30 18.31 5.64
C GLY A 38 -4.52 19.22 5.82
N LEU A 39 -5.61 18.94 5.10
CA LEU A 39 -6.91 19.62 5.25
C LEU A 39 -7.80 19.02 6.35
N GLN A 40 -7.33 18.03 7.09
CA GLN A 40 -8.08 17.26 8.07
C GLN A 40 -9.34 16.55 7.50
N LYS A 41 -9.39 16.35 6.19
CA LYS A 41 -10.43 15.62 5.48
C LYS A 41 -10.03 14.16 5.28
N THR A 42 -10.14 13.36 6.34
CA THR A 42 -9.72 11.95 6.34
C THR A 42 -10.67 11.02 5.56
N SER A 43 -11.88 11.49 5.22
CA SER A 43 -12.87 10.70 4.47
C SER A 43 -12.40 10.31 3.08
N VAL A 44 -11.70 11.20 2.37
CA VAL A 44 -11.22 10.94 1.01
C VAL A 44 -10.20 9.79 0.96
N PRO A 45 -9.09 9.83 1.75
CA PRO A 45 -8.15 8.70 1.76
C PRO A 45 -8.75 7.42 2.32
N ALA A 46 -9.66 7.48 3.30
CA ALA A 46 -10.32 6.30 3.84
C ALA A 46 -11.20 5.61 2.79
N LEU A 47 -12.02 6.37 2.08
CA LEU A 47 -12.88 5.83 1.02
C LEU A 47 -12.08 5.32 -0.18
N SER A 48 -11.00 6.03 -0.58
CA SER A 48 -10.13 5.56 -1.67
C SER A 48 -9.46 4.24 -1.35
N GLN A 49 -9.04 4.04 -0.10
CA GLN A 49 -8.42 2.80 0.37
C GLN A 49 -9.43 1.64 0.42
N LEU A 50 -10.67 1.89 0.88
CA LEU A 50 -11.74 0.89 0.83
C LEU A 50 -12.09 0.51 -0.61
N LEU A 51 -12.21 1.49 -1.49
CA LEU A 51 -12.51 1.27 -2.91
C LEU A 51 -11.40 0.46 -3.59
N GLU A 52 -10.14 0.75 -3.30
CA GLU A 52 -9.00 -0.03 -3.78
C GLU A 52 -9.13 -1.52 -3.41
N GLN A 53 -9.42 -1.82 -2.14
CA GLN A 53 -9.56 -3.20 -1.68
C GLN A 53 -10.78 -3.90 -2.31
N LEU A 54 -11.92 -3.21 -2.40
CA LEU A 54 -13.12 -3.75 -3.02
C LEU A 54 -12.91 -4.06 -4.50
N VAL A 55 -12.28 -3.15 -5.24
CA VAL A 55 -11.96 -3.34 -6.65
C VAL A 55 -10.96 -4.49 -6.82
N ARG A 56 -9.92 -4.55 -6.03
CA ARG A 56 -8.92 -5.63 -6.05
C ARG A 56 -9.57 -7.00 -5.86
N ILE A 57 -10.36 -7.15 -4.80
CA ILE A 57 -11.04 -8.42 -4.50
C ILE A 57 -12.05 -8.78 -5.60
N SER A 58 -12.90 -7.84 -5.99
CA SER A 58 -13.92 -8.07 -7.03
C SER A 58 -13.29 -8.47 -8.35
N PHE A 59 -12.23 -7.79 -8.77
CA PHE A 59 -11.50 -8.08 -10.00
C PHE A 59 -10.93 -9.49 -10.00
N VAL A 60 -10.23 -9.87 -8.92
CA VAL A 60 -9.65 -11.21 -8.79
C VAL A 60 -10.73 -12.29 -8.78
N VAL A 61 -11.81 -12.10 -8.03
CA VAL A 61 -12.93 -13.06 -7.95
C VAL A 61 -13.61 -13.23 -9.31
N VAL A 62 -13.94 -12.13 -9.99
CA VAL A 62 -14.62 -12.18 -11.30
C VAL A 62 -13.75 -12.90 -12.33
N LEU A 63 -12.47 -12.54 -12.42
CA LEU A 63 -11.56 -13.20 -13.35
C LEU A 63 -11.32 -14.68 -12.98
N HIS A 64 -11.20 -14.99 -11.69
CA HIS A 64 -11.08 -16.39 -11.26
C HIS A 64 -12.26 -17.23 -11.72
N LEU A 65 -13.49 -16.75 -11.55
CA LEU A 65 -14.71 -17.44 -12.00
C LEU A 65 -14.75 -17.57 -13.53
N LEU A 66 -14.30 -16.58 -14.27
CA LEU A 66 -14.25 -16.63 -15.73
C LEU A 66 -13.21 -17.65 -16.25
N PHE A 67 -12.01 -17.67 -15.65
CA PHE A 67 -10.98 -18.65 -16.01
C PHE A 67 -11.38 -20.08 -15.65
N GLN A 68 -12.04 -20.26 -14.50
CA GLN A 68 -12.54 -21.57 -14.06
C GLN A 68 -13.58 -22.14 -15.05
N LYS A 69 -14.45 -21.30 -15.60
CA LYS A 69 -15.41 -21.72 -16.66
C LYS A 69 -14.70 -22.21 -17.94
N ASN A 70 -13.53 -21.66 -18.24
CA ASN A 70 -12.73 -22.04 -19.40
C ASN A 70 -11.74 -23.19 -19.12
N GLY A 71 -11.80 -23.83 -17.95
CA GLY A 71 -10.94 -24.95 -17.60
C GLY A 71 -9.48 -24.59 -17.36
N GLN A 72 -9.16 -23.29 -17.21
CA GLN A 72 -7.81 -22.80 -16.94
C GLN A 72 -7.67 -22.48 -15.45
N THR A 73 -6.55 -22.88 -14.85
CA THR A 73 -6.22 -22.51 -13.47
C THR A 73 -5.58 -21.10 -13.49
N PRO A 74 -6.21 -20.11 -12.85
CA PRO A 74 -5.63 -18.77 -12.78
C PRO A 74 -4.33 -18.79 -11.97
N GLY A 75 -3.27 -18.27 -12.58
CA GLY A 75 -1.97 -18.15 -11.93
C GLY A 75 -1.89 -16.92 -11.01
N ILE A 76 -0.77 -16.80 -10.32
CA ILE A 76 -0.42 -15.68 -9.42
C ILE A 76 -0.48 -14.30 -10.12
N LEU A 77 -0.30 -14.29 -11.45
CA LEU A 77 -0.40 -13.11 -12.31
C LEU A 77 -1.73 -12.39 -12.15
N LEU A 78 -2.83 -13.13 -11.92
CA LEU A 78 -4.15 -12.57 -11.72
C LEU A 78 -4.23 -11.70 -10.46
N ALA A 79 -3.60 -12.14 -9.38
CA ALA A 79 -3.55 -11.39 -8.13
C ALA A 79 -2.76 -10.09 -8.30
N VAL A 80 -1.65 -10.15 -9.04
CA VAL A 80 -0.81 -8.96 -9.33
C VAL A 80 -1.54 -7.97 -10.22
N LEU A 81 -2.27 -8.43 -11.24
CA LEU A 81 -3.15 -7.57 -12.04
C LEU A 81 -4.22 -6.88 -11.18
N GLY A 82 -4.79 -7.60 -10.22
CA GLY A 82 -5.76 -7.03 -9.28
C GLY A 82 -5.18 -5.87 -8.46
N ILE A 83 -3.90 -5.97 -8.06
CA ILE A 83 -3.19 -4.87 -7.37
C ILE A 83 -3.10 -3.65 -8.28
N VAL A 84 -2.63 -3.82 -9.51
CA VAL A 84 -2.48 -2.72 -10.47
C VAL A 84 -3.81 -2.03 -10.73
N VAL A 85 -4.86 -2.81 -11.02
CA VAL A 85 -6.21 -2.25 -11.29
C VAL A 85 -6.77 -1.53 -10.07
N GLY A 86 -6.59 -2.07 -8.85
CA GLY A 86 -7.01 -1.45 -7.61
C GLY A 86 -6.35 -0.07 -7.41
N GLU A 87 -5.02 0.03 -7.61
CA GLU A 87 -4.28 1.29 -7.52
C GLU A 87 -4.75 2.34 -8.52
N TYR A 88 -5.00 1.96 -9.78
CA TYR A 88 -5.51 2.89 -10.77
C TYR A 88 -6.92 3.39 -10.43
N CYS A 89 -7.80 2.50 -9.95
CA CYS A 89 -9.15 2.90 -9.54
C CYS A 89 -9.13 3.86 -8.35
N SER A 90 -8.28 3.60 -7.35
CA SER A 90 -8.14 4.47 -6.19
C SER A 90 -7.53 5.83 -6.56
N ALA A 91 -6.57 5.86 -7.48
CA ALA A 91 -5.99 7.08 -8.01
C ALA A 91 -7.02 7.93 -8.77
N LEU A 92 -7.83 7.30 -9.64
CA LEU A 92 -8.91 7.96 -10.37
C LEU A 92 -9.98 8.52 -9.43
N TYR A 93 -10.38 7.75 -8.41
CA TYR A 93 -11.32 8.22 -7.40
C TYR A 93 -10.75 9.44 -6.64
N SER A 94 -9.49 9.38 -6.21
CA SER A 94 -8.82 10.47 -5.50
C SER A 94 -8.74 11.73 -6.36
N LEU A 95 -8.43 11.59 -7.65
CA LEU A 95 -8.45 12.70 -8.62
C LEU A 95 -9.86 13.29 -8.78
N ALA A 96 -10.91 12.47 -8.84
CA ALA A 96 -12.29 12.93 -8.91
C ALA A 96 -12.68 13.71 -7.64
N CYS A 97 -12.26 13.22 -6.47
CA CYS A 97 -12.50 13.90 -5.20
C CYS A 97 -11.71 15.20 -5.05
N LEU A 98 -10.63 15.39 -5.79
CA LEU A 98 -9.84 16.63 -5.75
C LEU A 98 -10.68 17.86 -6.14
N HIS A 99 -11.67 17.69 -7.01
CA HIS A 99 -12.63 18.74 -7.35
C HIS A 99 -13.55 19.17 -6.18
N GLN A 100 -13.76 18.30 -5.21
CA GLN A 100 -14.59 18.57 -4.02
C GLN A 100 -13.77 19.17 -2.87
N LEU A 101 -12.45 19.10 -2.97
CA LEU A 101 -11.55 19.75 -2.02
C LEU A 101 -11.49 21.25 -2.33
N PRO A 102 -11.34 22.12 -1.29
CA PRO A 102 -11.14 23.54 -1.56
C PRO A 102 -9.97 23.68 -2.52
N PRO A 103 -10.09 24.56 -3.53
CA PRO A 103 -9.05 24.69 -4.54
C PRO A 103 -7.73 24.94 -3.82
N ALA A 104 -6.85 23.94 -3.90
CA ALA A 104 -5.45 24.22 -3.61
C ALA A 104 -5.13 25.47 -4.41
N GLN A 105 -4.51 26.45 -3.81
CA GLN A 105 -3.96 27.60 -4.56
C GLN A 105 -2.82 27.02 -5.42
N LEU A 106 -3.22 26.24 -6.42
CA LEU A 106 -2.29 25.76 -7.44
C LEU A 106 -1.66 27.00 -8.02
N PRO A 107 -0.36 27.18 -7.87
CA PRO A 107 0.30 28.33 -8.45
C PRO A 107 -0.07 28.32 -9.93
N SER A 108 -0.72 29.40 -10.39
CA SER A 108 -1.00 29.61 -11.79
C SER A 108 0.27 29.24 -12.57
N LEU A 109 0.12 28.56 -13.72
CA LEU A 109 1.27 28.13 -14.54
C LEU A 109 2.32 29.24 -14.76
N ARG A 110 1.91 30.48 -14.65
CA ARG A 110 2.77 31.69 -14.67
C ARG A 110 3.66 31.81 -13.41
N LYS A 111 3.33 31.14 -12.29
CA LYS A 111 4.13 31.13 -11.05
C LYS A 111 4.88 29.79 -10.86
N PHE A 112 4.90 28.92 -11.86
CA PHE A 112 5.57 27.64 -11.79
C PHE A 112 7.08 27.77 -11.54
N SER A 113 7.71 28.79 -12.11
CA SER A 113 9.11 29.10 -11.82
C SER A 113 9.35 29.57 -10.37
N HIS A 114 8.37 30.27 -9.79
CA HIS A 114 8.44 30.72 -8.40
C HIS A 114 8.22 29.50 -7.44
N PHE A 115 7.39 28.56 -7.82
CA PHE A 115 7.18 27.32 -7.08
C PHE A 115 8.48 26.52 -6.97
N PHE A 116 9.19 26.30 -8.08
CA PHE A 116 10.49 25.62 -8.06
C PHE A 116 11.56 26.36 -7.27
N ARG A 117 11.49 27.67 -7.20
CA ARG A 117 12.43 28.47 -6.44
C ARG A 117 12.20 28.45 -4.93
N SER A 118 10.94 28.25 -4.51
CA SER A 118 10.56 28.11 -3.08
C SER A 118 10.62 26.66 -2.57
N LEU A 119 10.69 25.67 -3.47
CA LEU A 119 10.80 24.25 -3.11
C LEU A 119 11.93 23.96 -2.12
N PRO A 120 13.18 24.46 -2.29
CA PRO A 120 14.27 24.12 -1.38
C PRO A 120 14.03 24.65 0.04
N GLN A 121 13.42 25.81 0.20
CA GLN A 121 13.13 26.36 1.54
C GLN A 121 12.04 25.57 2.25
N ASN A 122 10.92 25.31 1.58
CA ASN A 122 9.82 24.52 2.14
C ASN A 122 10.24 23.06 2.43
N THR A 123 11.13 22.51 1.61
CA THR A 123 11.66 21.16 1.82
C THR A 123 12.56 21.11 3.05
N LEU A 124 13.39 22.13 3.27
CA LEU A 124 14.25 22.22 4.45
C LEU A 124 13.45 22.32 5.76
N GLU A 125 12.32 23.01 5.75
CA GLU A 125 11.43 23.10 6.92
C GLU A 125 10.72 21.78 7.21
N LEU A 126 10.38 20.99 6.18
CA LEU A 126 9.71 19.69 6.33
C LEU A 126 10.69 18.55 6.64
N MET A 127 11.98 18.68 6.27
CA MET A 127 12.99 17.62 6.42
C MET A 127 13.13 17.08 7.85
N PRO A 128 13.17 17.91 8.91
CA PRO A 128 13.33 17.42 10.27
C PRO A 128 12.22 16.44 10.71
N THR A 129 11.01 16.63 10.16
CA THR A 129 9.85 15.76 10.47
C THR A 129 9.71 14.62 9.47
N ALA A 130 9.89 14.88 8.19
CA ALA A 130 9.71 13.90 7.13
C ALA A 130 10.81 12.83 7.12
N PHE A 131 12.06 13.22 7.40
CA PHE A 131 13.21 12.32 7.36
C PHE A 131 13.10 11.18 8.39
N PRO A 132 12.89 11.43 9.70
CA PRO A 132 12.75 10.36 10.68
C PRO A 132 11.57 9.44 10.39
N LEU A 133 10.45 10.01 9.91
CA LEU A 133 9.25 9.26 9.59
C LEU A 133 9.47 8.33 8.39
N THR A 134 10.14 8.82 7.36
CA THR A 134 10.49 8.02 6.17
C THR A 134 11.49 6.94 6.52
N MET A 135 12.53 7.26 7.31
CA MET A 135 13.50 6.28 7.77
C MET A 135 12.87 5.15 8.58
N ASN A 136 11.96 5.49 9.50
CA ASN A 136 11.23 4.49 10.28
C ASN A 136 10.38 3.57 9.39
N ARG A 137 9.62 4.13 8.45
CA ARG A 137 8.83 3.34 7.49
C ARG A 137 9.71 2.46 6.61
N THR A 138 10.83 2.99 6.13
CA THR A 138 11.79 2.23 5.31
C THR A 138 12.42 1.09 6.11
N ALA A 139 12.80 1.34 7.36
CA ALA A 139 13.36 0.31 8.24
C ALA A 139 12.35 -0.83 8.49
N ILE A 140 11.09 -0.50 8.78
CA ILE A 140 10.02 -1.49 8.94
C ILE A 140 9.81 -2.29 7.65
N ALA A 141 9.76 -1.65 6.50
CA ALA A 141 9.60 -2.32 5.20
C ALA A 141 10.76 -3.27 4.88
N LEU A 142 12.00 -2.87 5.21
CA LEU A 142 13.17 -3.73 5.07
C LEU A 142 13.11 -4.94 6.00
N LEU A 143 12.73 -4.74 7.27
CA LEU A 143 12.56 -5.84 8.23
C LEU A 143 11.49 -6.83 7.76
N GLN A 144 10.35 -6.34 7.28
CA GLN A 144 9.30 -7.19 6.70
C GLN A 144 9.79 -7.95 5.46
N GLY A 145 10.61 -7.32 4.61
CA GLY A 145 11.24 -8.00 3.47
C GLY A 145 12.20 -9.10 3.89
N ILE A 146 13.01 -8.87 4.92
CA ILE A 146 13.92 -9.89 5.48
C ILE A 146 13.11 -11.04 6.10
N GLU A 147 12.06 -10.72 6.86
CA GLU A 147 11.15 -11.72 7.45
C GLU A 147 10.52 -12.59 6.37
N ALA A 148 9.97 -11.97 5.31
CA ALA A 148 9.31 -12.67 4.21
C ALA A 148 10.22 -13.63 3.45
N THR A 149 11.52 -13.38 3.44
CA THR A 149 12.50 -14.27 2.80
C THR A 149 13.10 -15.29 3.78
N SER A 150 13.37 -14.89 5.00
CA SER A 150 14.04 -15.73 6.01
C SER A 150 13.17 -16.88 6.50
N ILE A 151 11.88 -16.63 6.77
CA ILE A 151 10.98 -17.66 7.30
C ILE A 151 10.84 -18.86 6.35
N PRO A 152 10.51 -18.68 5.04
CA PRO A 152 10.49 -19.81 4.11
C PRO A 152 11.82 -20.53 3.94
N VAL A 153 12.93 -19.80 4.00
CA VAL A 153 14.28 -20.40 3.91
C VAL A 153 14.57 -21.27 5.14
N CYS A 154 14.29 -20.79 6.35
CA CYS A 154 14.46 -21.56 7.58
C CYS A 154 13.58 -22.83 7.59
N LEU A 155 12.33 -22.73 7.10
CA LEU A 155 11.45 -23.89 6.97
C LEU A 155 11.98 -24.93 5.98
N LYS A 156 12.61 -24.50 4.87
CA LYS A 156 13.30 -25.42 3.96
C LYS A 156 14.48 -26.13 4.61
N LEU A 157 15.27 -25.39 5.41
CA LEU A 157 16.40 -25.98 6.15
C LEU A 157 15.96 -26.99 7.19
N SER A 158 14.74 -26.87 7.72
CA SER A 158 14.11 -27.81 8.64
C SER A 158 13.52 -29.07 7.95
N GLY A 159 13.69 -29.22 6.64
CA GLY A 159 13.26 -30.37 5.88
C GLY A 159 11.91 -30.23 5.15
N CYS A 160 11.26 -29.06 5.20
CA CYS A 160 10.05 -28.81 4.45
C CYS A 160 10.35 -28.60 2.94
N THR A 161 9.41 -29.04 2.10
CA THR A 161 9.52 -28.73 0.67
C THR A 161 9.31 -27.22 0.41
N SER A 162 9.82 -26.72 -0.72
CA SER A 162 9.66 -25.31 -1.09
C SER A 162 8.20 -24.86 -1.13
N SER A 163 7.30 -25.74 -1.62
CA SER A 163 5.87 -25.50 -1.70
C SER A 163 5.22 -25.43 -0.33
N GLU A 164 5.58 -26.33 0.58
CA GLU A 164 5.06 -26.35 1.96
C GLU A 164 5.53 -25.15 2.76
N SER A 165 6.79 -24.75 2.63
CA SER A 165 7.35 -23.59 3.31
C SER A 165 6.60 -22.31 2.94
N LEU A 166 6.34 -22.10 1.65
CA LEU A 166 5.59 -20.95 1.16
C LEU A 166 4.12 -21.00 1.59
N ARG A 167 3.52 -22.20 1.62
CA ARG A 167 2.13 -22.37 2.09
C ARG A 167 2.00 -22.06 3.58
N ILE A 168 2.90 -22.55 4.41
CA ILE A 168 2.91 -22.28 5.87
C ILE A 168 3.08 -20.77 6.11
N TYR A 169 4.03 -20.14 5.42
CA TYR A 169 4.24 -18.70 5.52
C TYR A 169 3.01 -17.90 5.08
N GLY A 170 2.38 -18.28 3.96
CA GLY A 170 1.16 -17.63 3.47
C GLY A 170 -0.02 -17.75 4.42
N VAL A 171 -0.20 -18.91 5.07
CA VAL A 171 -1.24 -19.10 6.10
C VAL A 171 -0.94 -18.26 7.34
N LEU A 172 0.32 -18.22 7.77
CA LEU A 172 0.75 -17.43 8.93
C LEU A 172 0.47 -15.94 8.70
N THR A 173 0.99 -15.37 7.61
CA THR A 173 0.91 -13.94 7.33
C THR A 173 -0.43 -13.49 6.78
N GLY A 174 -1.10 -14.33 5.98
CA GLY A 174 -2.37 -13.99 5.33
C GLY A 174 -3.61 -14.29 6.17
N MET A 175 -3.54 -15.21 7.13
CA MET A 175 -4.68 -15.59 7.95
C MET A 175 -4.44 -15.46 9.45
N ALA A 176 -3.37 -16.08 9.99
CA ALA A 176 -3.18 -16.15 11.43
C ALA A 176 -2.83 -14.79 12.03
N LEU A 177 -1.87 -14.07 11.47
CA LEU A 177 -1.46 -12.75 11.98
C LEU A 177 -2.59 -11.72 11.95
N PRO A 178 -3.34 -11.52 10.86
CA PRO A 178 -4.48 -10.61 10.85
C PRO A 178 -5.54 -10.95 11.89
N CYS A 179 -5.84 -12.25 12.09
CA CYS A 179 -6.82 -12.68 13.09
C CYS A 179 -6.34 -12.41 14.53
N ILE A 180 -5.05 -12.57 14.80
CA ILE A 180 -4.47 -12.34 16.13
C ILE A 180 -4.35 -10.83 16.41
N LEU A 181 -3.96 -10.03 15.42
CA LEU A 181 -3.76 -8.59 15.56
C LEU A 181 -5.05 -7.79 15.55
N PHE A 182 -6.11 -8.29 14.89
CA PHE A 182 -7.40 -7.60 14.78
C PHE A 182 -7.98 -7.14 16.13
N PRO A 183 -8.01 -7.96 17.21
CA PRO A 183 -8.48 -7.49 18.51
C PRO A 183 -7.62 -6.39 19.12
N SER A 184 -6.29 -6.41 18.90
CA SER A 184 -5.39 -5.38 19.42
C SER A 184 -5.56 -4.05 18.70
N ASP A 185 -5.81 -4.06 17.39
CA ASP A 185 -6.07 -2.85 16.60
C ASP A 185 -7.41 -2.20 17.01
N LEU A 186 -8.44 -3.00 17.27
CA LEU A 186 -9.72 -2.52 17.80
C LEU A 186 -9.58 -1.89 19.19
N LEU A 187 -8.80 -2.53 20.07
CA LEU A 187 -8.54 -1.99 21.43
C LEU A 187 -7.78 -0.67 21.37
N LEU A 188 -6.76 -0.57 20.53
CA LEU A 188 -6.01 0.67 20.30
C LEU A 188 -6.91 1.78 19.77
N MET A 189 -7.77 1.48 18.79
CA MET A 189 -8.72 2.44 18.22
C MET A 189 -9.72 2.93 19.28
N HIS A 190 -10.21 2.02 20.13
CA HIS A 190 -11.13 2.36 21.24
C HIS A 190 -10.45 3.21 22.31
N LEU A 191 -9.21 2.91 22.68
CA LEU A 191 -8.39 3.71 23.60
C LEU A 191 -8.10 5.10 23.06
N PHE A 192 -7.75 5.24 21.78
CA PHE A 192 -7.58 6.54 21.14
C PHE A 192 -8.84 7.37 21.10
N TYR A 193 -9.99 6.74 20.82
CA TYR A 193 -11.28 7.40 20.82
C TYR A 193 -11.64 7.89 22.23
N TYR A 194 -11.47 7.04 23.26
CA TYR A 194 -11.75 7.39 24.66
C TYR A 194 -10.85 8.50 25.18
N ASN A 195 -9.56 8.47 24.86
CA ASN A 195 -8.60 9.48 25.30
C ASN A 195 -8.84 10.86 24.64
N ASN A 196 -9.25 10.88 23.37
CA ASN A 196 -9.65 12.14 22.71
C ASN A 196 -10.95 12.72 23.27
N TYR A 197 -11.90 11.89 23.69
CA TYR A 197 -13.11 12.39 24.35
C TYR A 197 -12.81 13.04 25.69
N HIS A 198 -11.89 12.51 26.48
CA HIS A 198 -11.47 13.11 27.75
C HIS A 198 -10.70 14.43 27.57
N LEU A 199 -9.94 14.57 26.51
CA LEU A 199 -9.22 15.81 26.20
C LEU A 199 -10.13 16.93 25.70
N PHE A 200 -11.31 16.60 25.19
CA PHE A 200 -12.31 17.58 24.71
C PHE A 200 -13.27 18.05 25.82
N LEU A 201 -13.25 17.38 26.98
CA LEU A 201 -14.09 17.69 28.15
C LEU A 201 -13.34 18.44 29.27
N LEU A 202 -12.04 18.68 29.10
CA LEU A 202 -11.17 19.52 29.92
C LEU A 202 -10.85 20.84 29.23
#